data_959ba2c2a843bd1daf594af7a0f2ee77
#
_entry.id   959ba2c2a843bd1daf594af7a0f2ee77
#
_cell.length_a   1.000
_cell.length_b   1.000
_cell.length_c   1.000
_cell.angle_alpha   90.00
_cell.angle_beta   90.00
_cell.angle_gamma   90.00
#
_symmetry.space_group_name_H-M   'P 1'
#
loop_
_entity.id
_entity.type
_entity.pdbx_description
1 polymer ?
#
loop_
_entity_poly.entity_id
_entity_poly.type
_entity_poly.pdbx_seq_one_letter_code
_entity_poly.pdbx_strand_id
1 'polypeptide(L)'
;MTSLIYSFILLPVINSILVFLIPNRRKELFRPLTVYLSLIPLGLCLYMFVNQNLKTSFLEVDSIPWITAYGIDLIIGFSGMSFLLITLNCLLVLLSILSVNQEYAESKGFLGSIMLLQAAVNGVFLAGDLVSLFIFFEALLIPMYFLMGIWGGSNRRYATIKFILYTVFGSIFI
;
A
#
# COMPACT_ATOMS: atom_id res chain seq x y z
N MET A 1 -12.08 -16.89 3.30
CA MET A 1 -11.63 -15.92 2.27
C MET A 1 -11.35 -14.55 2.86
N THR A 2 -12.13 -14.06 3.82
CA THR A 2 -11.89 -12.77 4.50
C THR A 2 -10.45 -12.56 4.99
N SER A 3 -9.82 -13.58 5.58
CA SER A 3 -8.42 -13.50 6.03
C SER A 3 -7.40 -13.24 4.91
N LEU A 4 -7.67 -13.68 3.68
CA LEU A 4 -6.80 -13.42 2.52
C LEU A 4 -6.91 -11.96 2.04
N ILE A 5 -8.07 -11.34 2.17
CA ILE A 5 -8.28 -9.93 1.78
C ILE A 5 -7.44 -9.02 2.68
N TYR A 6 -7.49 -9.25 4.00
CA TYR A 6 -6.67 -8.49 4.96
C TYR A 6 -5.16 -8.68 4.73
N SER A 7 -4.75 -9.84 4.20
CA SER A 7 -3.33 -10.08 3.93
C SER A 7 -2.76 -9.13 2.87
N PHE A 8 -3.57 -8.61 1.93
CA PHE A 8 -3.10 -7.62 0.94
C PHE A 8 -2.75 -6.27 1.55
N ILE A 9 -3.31 -5.95 2.72
CA ILE A 9 -2.96 -4.73 3.48
C ILE A 9 -1.84 -5.04 4.48
N LEU A 10 -2.00 -6.12 5.25
CA LEU A 10 -1.11 -6.44 6.36
C LEU A 10 0.29 -6.88 5.90
N LEU A 11 0.40 -7.68 4.83
CA LEU A 11 1.70 -8.15 4.35
C LEU A 11 2.64 -7.01 3.94
N PRO A 12 2.24 -6.03 3.12
CA PRO A 12 3.13 -4.92 2.80
C PRO A 12 3.50 -4.07 4.03
N VAL A 13 2.60 -3.93 5.04
CA VAL A 13 2.93 -3.28 6.32
C VAL A 13 4.00 -4.06 7.06
N ILE A 14 3.81 -5.37 7.23
CA ILE A 14 4.78 -6.25 7.88
C ILE A 14 6.12 -6.22 7.12
N ASN A 15 6.08 -6.29 5.80
CA ASN A 15 7.25 -6.19 4.94
C ASN A 15 8.01 -4.86 5.14
N SER A 16 7.28 -3.74 5.24
CA SER A 16 7.87 -2.45 5.57
C SER A 16 8.59 -2.48 6.92
N ILE A 17 7.94 -3.00 7.96
CA ILE A 17 8.52 -3.12 9.30
C ILE A 17 9.79 -3.98 9.26
N LEU A 18 9.76 -5.11 8.55
CA LEU A 18 10.93 -5.99 8.39
C LEU A 18 12.11 -5.25 7.72
N VAL A 19 11.85 -4.45 6.69
CA VAL A 19 12.88 -3.64 6.04
C VAL A 19 13.46 -2.60 7.01
N PHE A 20 12.63 -1.96 7.85
CA PHE A 20 13.09 -0.99 8.86
C PHE A 20 13.94 -1.64 9.97
N LEU A 21 13.69 -2.89 10.31
CA LEU A 21 14.42 -3.63 11.34
C LEU A 21 15.83 -4.03 10.92
N ILE A 22 16.15 -4.01 9.62
CA ILE A 22 17.50 -4.38 9.15
C ILE A 22 18.51 -3.34 9.65
N PRO A 23 19.65 -3.80 10.24
CA PRO A 23 20.70 -2.90 10.69
C PRO A 23 21.35 -2.17 9.51
N ASN A 24 21.66 -0.88 9.67
CA ASN A 24 22.28 -0.03 8.64
C ASN A 24 23.66 -0.53 8.16
N ARG A 25 24.26 -1.47 8.87
CA ARG A 25 25.56 -2.07 8.47
C ARG A 25 25.45 -2.96 7.23
N ARG A 26 24.24 -3.44 6.86
CA ARG A 26 24.01 -4.39 5.76
C ARG A 26 23.18 -3.75 4.65
N LYS A 27 23.62 -2.61 4.13
CA LYS A 27 22.91 -1.86 3.08
C LYS A 27 22.68 -2.68 1.81
N GLU A 28 23.60 -3.56 1.48
CA GLU A 28 23.53 -4.42 0.29
C GLU A 28 22.33 -5.38 0.31
N LEU A 29 21.81 -5.69 1.52
CA LEU A 29 20.67 -6.58 1.67
C LEU A 29 19.32 -5.88 1.53
N PHE A 30 19.26 -4.55 1.58
CA PHE A 30 17.98 -3.83 1.58
C PHE A 30 17.18 -4.10 0.29
N ARG A 31 17.80 -3.89 -0.86
CA ARG A 31 17.17 -4.10 -2.16
C ARG A 31 16.75 -5.56 -2.40
N PRO A 32 17.66 -6.57 -2.31
CA PRO A 32 17.27 -7.96 -2.58
C PRO A 32 16.18 -8.45 -1.61
N LEU A 33 16.27 -8.11 -0.32
CA LEU A 33 15.25 -8.48 0.63
C LEU A 33 13.88 -7.86 0.27
N THR A 34 13.86 -6.56 -0.06
CA THR A 34 12.63 -5.87 -0.42
C THR A 34 12.02 -6.45 -1.70
N VAL A 35 12.84 -6.87 -2.68
CA VAL A 35 12.38 -7.60 -3.87
C VAL A 35 11.72 -8.92 -3.46
N TYR A 36 12.36 -9.73 -2.62
CA TYR A 36 11.78 -10.99 -2.16
C TYR A 36 10.47 -10.78 -1.40
N LEU A 37 10.41 -9.77 -0.53
CA LEU A 37 9.21 -9.43 0.22
C LEU A 37 8.08 -8.93 -0.68
N SER A 38 8.38 -8.21 -1.76
CA SER A 38 7.36 -7.74 -2.72
C SER A 38 6.80 -8.85 -3.61
N LEU A 39 7.51 -9.97 -3.75
CA LEU A 39 7.02 -11.15 -4.46
C LEU A 39 5.91 -11.90 -3.68
N ILE A 40 5.85 -11.75 -2.34
CA ILE A 40 4.86 -12.46 -1.52
C ILE A 40 3.43 -12.01 -1.87
N PRO A 41 3.06 -10.72 -1.84
CA PRO A 41 1.71 -10.28 -2.23
C PRO A 41 1.41 -10.55 -3.70
N LEU A 42 2.41 -10.48 -4.59
CA LEU A 42 2.25 -10.87 -6.00
C LEU A 42 1.95 -12.37 -6.14
N GLY A 43 2.66 -13.22 -5.39
CA GLY A 43 2.42 -14.66 -5.34
C GLY A 43 1.01 -15.00 -4.84
N LEU A 44 0.50 -14.24 -3.86
CA LEU A 44 -0.89 -14.36 -3.41
C LEU A 44 -1.89 -14.02 -4.51
N CYS A 45 -1.63 -12.98 -5.31
CA CYS A 45 -2.48 -12.65 -6.46
C CYS A 45 -2.50 -13.82 -7.44
N LEU A 46 -1.35 -14.40 -7.78
CA LEU A 46 -1.27 -15.55 -8.68
C LEU A 46 -1.98 -16.78 -8.09
N TYR A 47 -1.81 -17.05 -6.81
CA TYR A 47 -2.50 -18.11 -6.10
C TYR A 47 -4.03 -17.95 -6.19
N MET A 48 -4.54 -16.75 -5.94
CA MET A 48 -5.97 -16.47 -6.04
C MET A 48 -6.48 -16.60 -7.49
N PHE A 49 -5.69 -16.14 -8.45
CA PHE A 49 -6.04 -16.26 -9.87
C PHE A 49 -6.23 -17.72 -10.32
N VAL A 50 -5.34 -18.61 -9.87
CA VAL A 50 -5.37 -20.04 -10.25
C VAL A 50 -6.48 -20.79 -9.53
N ASN A 51 -6.71 -20.51 -8.23
CA ASN A 51 -7.62 -21.30 -7.41
C ASN A 51 -9.07 -20.80 -7.41
N GLN A 52 -9.31 -19.56 -7.83
CA GLN A 52 -10.68 -19.06 -7.91
C GLN A 52 -11.24 -19.24 -9.31
N ASN A 53 -12.35 -19.98 -9.41
CA ASN A 53 -13.17 -19.98 -10.61
C ASN A 53 -13.71 -18.57 -10.82
N LEU A 54 -13.15 -17.82 -11.77
CA LEU A 54 -13.51 -16.46 -12.15
C LEU A 54 -15.01 -16.26 -12.53
N LYS A 55 -15.81 -17.31 -12.45
CA LYS A 55 -17.24 -17.33 -12.82
C LYS A 55 -18.19 -16.93 -11.68
N THR A 56 -17.73 -16.85 -10.44
CA THR A 56 -18.55 -16.37 -9.32
C THR A 56 -18.27 -14.91 -9.06
N SER A 57 -19.31 -14.12 -8.98
CA SER A 57 -19.27 -12.70 -8.63
C SER A 57 -18.44 -12.50 -7.35
N PHE A 58 -17.22 -12.00 -7.52
CA PHE A 58 -16.33 -11.63 -6.43
C PHE A 58 -16.93 -10.43 -5.69
N LEU A 59 -17.77 -10.68 -4.71
CA LEU A 59 -18.22 -9.68 -3.76
C LEU A 59 -18.15 -10.32 -2.38
N GLU A 60 -16.92 -10.38 -1.83
CA GLU A 60 -16.77 -10.56 -0.40
C GLU A 60 -16.72 -9.15 0.21
N VAL A 61 -17.71 -8.86 1.03
CA VAL A 61 -17.80 -7.63 1.80
C VAL A 61 -17.71 -8.03 3.26
N ASP A 62 -16.73 -7.48 3.96
CA ASP A 62 -16.58 -7.64 5.40
C ASP A 62 -16.77 -6.28 6.07
N SER A 63 -17.55 -6.23 7.14
CA SER A 63 -17.79 -5.01 7.90
C SER A 63 -17.23 -5.15 9.30
N ILE A 64 -16.33 -4.23 9.67
CA ILE A 64 -15.76 -4.14 11.02
C ILE A 64 -16.45 -2.98 11.73
N PRO A 65 -17.19 -3.22 12.81
CA PRO A 65 -17.81 -2.14 13.57
C PRO A 65 -16.74 -1.25 14.18
N TRP A 66 -16.69 0.02 13.76
CA TRP A 66 -15.67 0.97 14.22
C TRP A 66 -16.24 1.98 15.21
N ILE A 67 -17.20 2.80 14.80
CA ILE A 67 -17.86 3.78 15.68
C ILE A 67 -19.34 3.44 15.78
N THR A 68 -19.64 2.45 16.60
CA THR A 68 -21.00 1.93 16.78
C THR A 68 -22.00 2.98 17.23
N ALA A 69 -21.57 4.00 17.99
CA ALA A 69 -22.41 5.10 18.44
C ALA A 69 -23.02 5.93 17.29
N TYR A 70 -22.36 5.95 16.12
CA TYR A 70 -22.80 6.67 14.93
C TYR A 70 -23.19 5.72 13.79
N GLY A 71 -23.16 4.41 14.01
CA GLY A 71 -23.46 3.42 12.97
C GLY A 71 -22.41 3.40 11.86
N ILE A 72 -21.15 3.76 12.16
CA ILE A 72 -20.05 3.79 11.21
C ILE A 72 -19.28 2.49 11.30
N ASP A 73 -19.29 1.71 10.23
CA ASP A 73 -18.53 0.49 10.06
C ASP A 73 -17.44 0.70 8.99
N LEU A 74 -16.30 0.05 9.16
CA LEU A 74 -15.29 -0.05 8.11
C LEU A 74 -15.66 -1.21 7.19
N ILE A 75 -16.01 -0.89 5.96
CA ILE A 75 -16.40 -1.90 4.97
C ILE A 75 -15.22 -2.16 4.05
N ILE A 76 -14.76 -3.40 4.04
CA ILE A 76 -13.71 -3.87 3.13
C ILE A 76 -14.35 -4.82 2.13
N GLY A 77 -14.31 -4.42 0.85
CA GLY A 77 -14.92 -5.17 -0.24
C GLY A 77 -13.86 -5.67 -1.23
N PHE A 78 -14.05 -6.89 -1.72
CA PHE A 78 -13.18 -7.49 -2.73
C PHE A 78 -13.99 -7.82 -3.98
N SER A 79 -13.68 -7.12 -5.06
CA SER A 79 -14.32 -7.29 -6.38
C SER A 79 -13.29 -7.73 -7.42
N GLY A 80 -13.75 -8.20 -8.58
CA GLY A 80 -12.85 -8.51 -9.69
C GLY A 80 -12.03 -7.29 -10.14
N MET A 81 -12.59 -6.08 -10.05
CA MET A 81 -11.89 -4.83 -10.34
C MET A 81 -10.80 -4.55 -9.29
N SER A 82 -11.13 -4.70 -8.00
CA SER A 82 -10.15 -4.56 -6.91
C SER A 82 -8.98 -5.53 -7.08
N PHE A 83 -9.27 -6.78 -7.47
CA PHE A 83 -8.23 -7.79 -7.73
C PHE A 83 -7.26 -7.37 -8.83
N LEU A 84 -7.78 -6.88 -9.96
CA LEU A 84 -6.94 -6.40 -11.06
C LEU A 84 -6.07 -5.22 -10.64
N LEU A 85 -6.64 -4.26 -9.91
CA LEU A 85 -5.91 -3.07 -9.45
C LEU A 85 -4.85 -3.42 -8.41
N ILE A 86 -5.14 -4.33 -7.48
CA ILE A 86 -4.16 -4.82 -6.50
C ILE A 86 -3.03 -5.58 -7.19
N THR A 87 -3.35 -6.44 -8.15
CA THR A 87 -2.33 -7.17 -8.91
C THR A 87 -1.43 -6.21 -9.67
N LEU A 88 -2.00 -5.20 -10.33
CA LEU A 88 -1.26 -4.14 -11.00
C LEU A 88 -0.36 -3.37 -10.03
N ASN A 89 -0.89 -2.99 -8.85
CA ASN A 89 -0.11 -2.30 -7.82
C ASN A 89 1.07 -3.14 -7.34
N CYS A 90 0.87 -4.44 -7.05
CA CYS A 90 1.95 -5.35 -6.66
C CYS A 90 3.04 -5.44 -7.73
N LEU A 91 2.66 -5.51 -9.00
CA LEU A 91 3.59 -5.54 -10.12
C LEU A 91 4.35 -4.22 -10.26
N LEU A 92 3.67 -3.08 -10.17
CA LEU A 92 4.30 -1.76 -10.26
C LEU A 92 5.29 -1.51 -9.12
N VAL A 93 4.97 -1.94 -7.90
CA VAL A 93 5.88 -1.82 -6.76
C VAL A 93 7.14 -2.68 -6.97
N LEU A 94 6.99 -3.91 -7.43
CA LEU A 94 8.14 -4.77 -7.76
C LEU A 94 9.02 -4.13 -8.83
N LEU A 95 8.44 -3.65 -9.91
CA LEU A 95 9.17 -2.97 -10.99
C LEU A 95 9.86 -1.69 -10.50
N SER A 96 9.19 -0.92 -9.63
CA SER A 96 9.76 0.29 -9.03
C SER A 96 11.01 -0.03 -8.21
N ILE A 97 10.99 -1.09 -7.38
CA ILE A 97 12.14 -1.50 -6.57
C ILE A 97 13.30 -2.00 -7.46
N LEU A 98 12.98 -2.69 -8.57
CA LEU A 98 13.99 -3.17 -9.52
C LEU A 98 14.61 -2.04 -10.34
N SER A 99 13.86 -0.97 -10.62
CA SER A 99 14.30 0.16 -11.44
C SER A 99 15.01 1.26 -10.65
N VAL A 100 14.95 1.20 -9.32
CA VAL A 100 15.50 2.26 -8.46
C VAL A 100 17.02 2.33 -8.55
N ASN A 101 17.56 3.55 -8.57
CA ASN A 101 19.01 3.78 -8.55
C ASN A 101 19.64 3.27 -7.26
N GLN A 102 20.94 2.93 -7.32
CA GLN A 102 21.66 2.33 -6.21
C GLN A 102 21.67 3.20 -4.95
N GLU A 103 21.72 4.52 -5.09
CA GLU A 103 21.65 5.49 -3.99
C GLU A 103 20.40 5.33 -3.14
N TYR A 104 19.22 5.20 -3.79
CA TYR A 104 17.95 5.00 -3.11
C TYR A 104 17.73 3.55 -2.65
N ALA A 105 18.33 2.59 -3.38
CA ALA A 105 18.28 1.18 -3.04
C ALA A 105 19.01 0.87 -1.71
N GLU A 106 19.99 1.68 -1.34
CA GLU A 106 20.70 1.61 -0.05
C GLU A 106 19.99 2.32 1.10
N SER A 107 18.81 2.92 0.84
CA SER A 107 18.01 3.60 1.85
C SER A 107 16.84 2.73 2.30
N LYS A 108 16.94 2.15 3.49
CA LYS A 108 15.82 1.38 4.09
C LYS A 108 14.56 2.23 4.28
N GLY A 109 14.72 3.54 4.54
CA GLY A 109 13.60 4.46 4.66
C GLY A 109 12.84 4.61 3.36
N PHE A 110 13.53 4.71 2.22
CA PHE A 110 12.93 4.77 0.90
C PHE A 110 12.15 3.49 0.57
N LEU A 111 12.82 2.34 0.69
CA LEU A 111 12.21 1.04 0.38
C LEU A 111 11.05 0.69 1.31
N GLY A 112 11.18 0.97 2.62
CA GLY A 112 10.12 0.79 3.60
C GLY A 112 8.90 1.69 3.31
N SER A 113 9.15 2.95 2.90
CA SER A 113 8.04 3.86 2.52
C SER A 113 7.30 3.39 1.27
N ILE A 114 8.00 2.79 0.29
CA ILE A 114 7.35 2.19 -0.89
C ILE A 114 6.44 1.01 -0.47
N MET A 115 6.87 0.18 0.47
CA MET A 115 6.05 -0.92 0.98
C MET A 115 4.82 -0.41 1.76
N LEU A 116 4.97 0.64 2.57
CA LEU A 116 3.84 1.29 3.24
C LEU A 116 2.87 1.91 2.23
N LEU A 117 3.40 2.54 1.18
CA LEU A 117 2.59 3.08 0.10
C LEU A 117 1.76 1.98 -0.58
N GLN A 118 2.37 0.82 -0.85
CA GLN A 118 1.68 -0.35 -1.39
C GLN A 118 0.50 -0.78 -0.50
N ALA A 119 0.71 -0.83 0.83
CA ALA A 119 -0.35 -1.19 1.77
C ALA A 119 -1.52 -0.23 1.73
N ALA A 120 -1.25 1.09 1.75
CA ALA A 120 -2.27 2.12 1.71
C ALA A 120 -3.06 2.10 0.40
N VAL A 121 -2.39 1.96 -0.75
CA VAL A 121 -3.02 1.84 -2.07
C VAL A 121 -3.88 0.57 -2.16
N ASN A 122 -3.41 -0.56 -1.64
CA ASN A 122 -4.22 -1.77 -1.57
C ASN A 122 -5.47 -1.56 -0.70
N GLY A 123 -5.35 -0.83 0.41
CA GLY A 123 -6.47 -0.44 1.26
C GLY A 123 -7.51 0.40 0.51
N VAL A 124 -7.06 1.38 -0.28
CA VAL A 124 -7.95 2.19 -1.15
C VAL A 124 -8.71 1.32 -2.15
N PHE A 125 -8.04 0.33 -2.77
CA PHE A 125 -8.70 -0.57 -3.73
C PHE A 125 -9.65 -1.59 -3.08
N LEU A 126 -9.48 -1.83 -1.79
CA LEU A 126 -10.34 -2.71 -0.99
C LEU A 126 -11.43 -1.96 -0.23
N ALA A 127 -11.43 -0.64 -0.24
CA ALA A 127 -12.45 0.14 0.44
C ALA A 127 -13.83 -0.12 -0.17
N GLY A 128 -14.79 -0.54 0.66
CA GLY A 128 -16.15 -0.85 0.27
C GLY A 128 -17.13 0.31 0.49
N ASP A 129 -16.70 1.35 1.19
CA ASP A 129 -17.48 2.56 1.49
C ASP A 129 -16.59 3.81 1.49
N LEU A 130 -17.22 4.97 1.52
CA LEU A 130 -16.52 6.26 1.50
C LEU A 130 -15.65 6.50 2.75
N VAL A 131 -16.07 5.99 3.90
CA VAL A 131 -15.31 6.16 5.16
C VAL A 131 -14.01 5.36 5.10
N SER A 132 -14.08 4.09 4.72
CA SER A 132 -12.91 3.24 4.53
C SER A 132 -11.97 3.81 3.46
N LEU A 133 -12.54 4.28 2.34
CA LEU A 133 -11.78 4.92 1.28
C LEU A 133 -11.04 6.17 1.79
N PHE A 134 -11.73 7.04 2.53
CA PHE A 134 -11.13 8.24 3.12
C PHE A 134 -9.97 7.90 4.05
N ILE A 135 -10.14 6.92 4.94
CA ILE A 135 -9.10 6.51 5.89
C ILE A 135 -7.84 6.01 5.17
N PHE A 136 -7.99 5.12 4.19
CA PHE A 136 -6.85 4.59 3.44
C PHE A 136 -6.21 5.65 2.54
N PHE A 137 -7.00 6.57 2.01
CA PHE A 137 -6.52 7.70 1.23
C PHE A 137 -5.68 8.66 2.09
N GLU A 138 -6.11 8.98 3.32
CA GLU A 138 -5.31 9.77 4.26
C GLU A 138 -4.05 9.02 4.71
N ALA A 139 -4.16 7.69 4.93
CA ALA A 139 -3.01 6.87 5.29
C ALA A 139 -1.94 6.86 4.19
N LEU A 140 -2.33 6.95 2.91
CA LEU A 140 -1.43 7.03 1.77
C LEU A 140 -0.57 8.30 1.78
N LEU A 141 -1.06 9.40 2.33
CA LEU A 141 -0.32 10.66 2.39
C LEU A 141 0.93 10.55 3.28
N ILE A 142 0.92 9.69 4.29
CA ILE A 142 2.04 9.53 5.22
C ILE A 142 3.31 9.04 4.47
N PRO A 143 3.33 7.89 3.79
CA PRO A 143 4.50 7.46 3.04
C PRO A 143 4.84 8.41 1.87
N MET A 144 3.85 9.03 1.21
CA MET A 144 4.08 10.01 0.16
C MET A 144 4.80 11.26 0.68
N TYR A 145 4.43 11.73 1.88
CA TYR A 145 5.14 12.84 2.53
C TYR A 145 6.64 12.55 2.69
N PHE A 146 6.98 11.37 3.20
CA PHE A 146 8.38 10.97 3.38
C PHE A 146 9.10 10.79 2.05
N LEU A 147 8.48 10.09 1.09
CA LEU A 147 9.08 9.85 -0.23
C LEU A 147 9.40 11.16 -0.95
N MET A 148 8.46 12.09 -1.01
CA MET A 148 8.69 13.38 -1.68
C MET A 148 9.57 14.32 -0.86
N GLY A 149 9.42 14.35 0.47
CA GLY A 149 10.10 15.31 1.34
C GLY A 149 11.59 14.99 1.54
N ILE A 150 11.95 13.70 1.55
CA ILE A 150 13.33 13.27 1.80
C ILE A 150 14.07 13.01 0.48
N TRP A 151 13.45 12.28 -0.45
CA TRP A 151 14.08 11.80 -1.69
C TRP A 151 13.63 12.54 -2.96
N GLY A 152 12.78 13.57 -2.83
CA GLY A 152 12.36 14.42 -3.94
C GLY A 152 13.47 15.32 -4.49
N GLY A 153 13.16 16.08 -5.54
CA GLY A 153 14.09 16.98 -6.23
C GLY A 153 14.51 18.22 -5.43
N SER A 154 15.11 19.20 -6.09
CA SER A 154 15.68 20.40 -5.47
C SER A 154 14.68 21.22 -4.62
N ASN A 155 13.44 21.33 -5.06
CA ASN A 155 12.37 22.08 -4.37
C ASN A 155 11.44 21.17 -3.54
N ARG A 156 11.92 20.00 -3.09
CA ARG A 156 11.14 18.96 -2.43
C ARG A 156 10.29 19.44 -1.25
N ARG A 157 10.85 20.28 -0.37
CA ARG A 157 10.11 20.77 0.82
C ARG A 157 8.87 21.58 0.43
N TYR A 158 9.03 22.53 -0.47
CA TYR A 158 7.92 23.35 -0.94
C TYR A 158 6.87 22.51 -1.67
N ALA A 159 7.32 21.62 -2.57
CA ALA A 159 6.44 20.73 -3.32
C ALA A 159 5.66 19.79 -2.39
N THR A 160 6.32 19.20 -1.38
CA THR A 160 5.69 18.29 -0.43
C THR A 160 4.62 18.98 0.41
N ILE A 161 4.93 20.14 0.98
CA ILE A 161 3.96 20.91 1.78
C ILE A 161 2.76 21.29 0.92
N LYS A 162 3.00 21.78 -0.30
CA LYS A 162 1.94 22.17 -1.22
C LYS A 162 1.07 20.98 -1.61
N PHE A 163 1.68 19.83 -1.93
CA PHE A 163 0.96 18.59 -2.24
C PHE A 163 0.05 18.16 -1.09
N ILE A 164 0.59 18.07 0.14
CA ILE A 164 -0.20 17.66 1.31
C ILE A 164 -1.34 18.62 1.59
N LEU A 165 -1.07 19.94 1.57
CA LEU A 165 -2.12 20.94 1.83
C LEU A 165 -3.27 20.82 0.83
N TYR A 166 -2.97 20.70 -0.47
CA TYR A 166 -4.02 20.58 -1.48
C TYR A 166 -4.77 19.26 -1.38
N THR A 167 -4.08 18.17 -1.07
CA THR A 167 -4.70 16.84 -0.98
C THR A 167 -5.61 16.76 0.25
N VAL A 168 -5.12 17.17 1.44
CA VAL A 168 -5.94 17.19 2.66
C VAL A 168 -7.10 18.17 2.53
N PHE A 169 -6.87 19.35 1.95
CA PHE A 169 -7.97 20.28 1.71
C PHE A 169 -9.00 19.73 0.73
N GLY A 170 -8.56 19.01 -0.30
CA GLY A 170 -9.46 18.33 -1.24
C GLY A 170 -10.25 17.19 -0.61
N SER A 171 -9.62 16.40 0.28
CA SER A 171 -10.26 15.25 0.92
C SER A 171 -11.34 15.64 1.95
N ILE A 172 -11.31 16.86 2.50
CA ILE A 172 -12.35 17.37 3.41
C ILE A 172 -13.72 17.51 2.69
N PHE A 173 -13.72 17.62 1.35
CA PHE A 173 -14.94 17.75 0.57
C PHE A 173 -15.54 16.43 0.09
N ILE A 174 -14.92 15.31 0.42
CA ILE A 174 -15.43 13.95 0.14
C ILE A 174 -16.34 13.51 1.27
#